data_4925ad2d95748ead76875bdc49cc6bdc
#
_entry.id   4925ad2d95748ead76875bdc49cc6bdc
#
_cell.length_a   1.000
_cell.length_b   1.000
_cell.length_c   1.000
_cell.angle_alpha   90.00
_cell.angle_beta   90.00
_cell.angle_gamma   90.00
#
_symmetry.space_group_name_H-M   'P 1'
#
loop_
_entity.id
_entity.type
_entity.pdbx_description
1 polymer ?
#
loop_
_entity_poly.entity_id
_entity_poly.type
_entity_poly.pdbx_seq_one_letter_code
_entity_poly.pdbx_strand_id
1 'polypeptide(L)'
;PFLITGYQGPDYFCDREKETASLMSALKNGRNITLISPRRMGKTGLIKNVFYYIQKENKSAACFYLDIFSTQNLQEFVSLLGRSVLGKLDTLSQSTLKSLFSFFKSCRPVISADEITGMPSVTLDFIPERSEETLKEIFTYLNQSGVECYIAIDEFQQIMEYPEKGVEGLLRSYIQFTPNVHFIFSGSKKHLMESIFFSIKRPFYQSTQKLFLAPIPYTPYREFAKKLFDERKKTLQENIFHEIYQSVKGHT
;
A
#
# COMPACT_ATOMS: atom_id res chain seq x y z
N PRO A 1 -9.71 -6.33 23.90
CA PRO A 1 -10.75 -6.31 22.90
C PRO A 1 -10.47 -5.39 21.74
N PHE A 2 -9.90 -4.18 21.95
CA PHE A 2 -9.47 -3.33 20.83
C PHE A 2 -8.07 -3.72 20.38
N LEU A 3 -7.88 -3.85 19.07
CA LEU A 3 -6.57 -4.05 18.49
C LEU A 3 -5.80 -2.74 18.55
N ILE A 4 -4.62 -2.77 19.13
CA ILE A 4 -3.77 -1.58 19.28
C ILE A 4 -2.87 -1.43 18.06
N THR A 5 -2.60 -2.51 17.34
CA THR A 5 -1.69 -2.52 16.19
C THR A 5 -2.16 -3.46 15.08
N GLY A 6 -2.01 -3.00 13.86
CA GLY A 6 -2.24 -3.80 12.66
C GLY A 6 -3.71 -3.99 12.29
N TYR A 7 -3.93 -4.55 11.11
CA TYR A 7 -5.24 -4.95 10.60
C TYR A 7 -5.38 -6.47 10.76
N GLN A 8 -6.47 -6.92 11.39
CA GLN A 8 -6.75 -8.34 11.66
C GLN A 8 -8.08 -8.81 11.05
N GLY A 9 -8.49 -8.18 9.99
CA GLY A 9 -9.72 -8.54 9.27
C GLY A 9 -10.86 -7.55 9.49
N PRO A 10 -11.94 -7.70 8.69
CA PRO A 10 -13.07 -6.77 8.68
C PRO A 10 -13.83 -6.71 10.01
N ASP A 11 -13.86 -7.79 10.79
CA ASP A 11 -14.59 -7.83 12.06
C ASP A 11 -14.00 -6.87 13.12
N TYR A 12 -12.72 -6.53 12.97
CA TYR A 12 -12.00 -5.60 13.82
C TYR A 12 -11.75 -4.23 13.17
N PHE A 13 -12.41 -3.98 12.04
CA PHE A 13 -12.28 -2.73 11.29
C PHE A 13 -13.57 -1.92 11.43
N CYS A 14 -13.47 -0.75 12.06
CA CYS A 14 -14.62 0.09 12.39
C CYS A 14 -14.97 1.01 11.23
N ASP A 15 -16.25 1.00 10.82
CA ASP A 15 -16.80 1.89 9.79
C ASP A 15 -16.04 1.79 8.43
N ARG A 16 -16.18 2.74 7.55
CA ARG A 16 -15.46 2.84 6.25
C ARG A 16 -16.04 2.00 5.12
N GLU A 17 -17.28 1.54 5.24
CA GLU A 17 -17.96 0.78 4.17
C GLU A 17 -18.05 1.60 2.89
N LYS A 18 -18.37 2.91 3.01
CA LYS A 18 -18.47 3.83 1.86
C LYS A 18 -17.12 4.04 1.18
N GLU A 19 -16.08 4.28 1.97
CA GLU A 19 -14.74 4.47 1.46
C GLU A 19 -14.19 3.17 0.86
N THR A 20 -14.43 2.02 1.50
CA THR A 20 -14.08 0.70 0.96
C THR A 20 -14.75 0.45 -0.38
N ALA A 21 -16.06 0.68 -0.48
CA ALA A 21 -16.81 0.52 -1.73
C ALA A 21 -16.33 1.46 -2.83
N SER A 22 -16.03 2.72 -2.49
CA SER A 22 -15.50 3.72 -3.42
C SER A 22 -14.13 3.31 -3.97
N LEU A 23 -13.22 2.87 -3.08
CA LEU A 23 -11.89 2.37 -3.47
C LEU A 23 -12.00 1.16 -4.38
N MET A 24 -12.79 0.15 -3.99
CA MET A 24 -13.00 -1.06 -4.78
C MET A 24 -13.58 -0.75 -6.17
N SER A 25 -14.61 0.11 -6.22
CA SER A 25 -15.20 0.53 -7.49
C SER A 25 -14.20 1.25 -8.39
N ALA A 26 -13.41 2.16 -7.85
CA ALA A 26 -12.41 2.88 -8.64
C ALA A 26 -11.33 1.96 -9.19
N LEU A 27 -10.77 1.09 -8.35
CA LEU A 27 -9.73 0.13 -8.74
C LEU A 27 -10.23 -0.86 -9.80
N LYS A 28 -11.43 -1.43 -9.63
CA LYS A 28 -12.06 -2.32 -10.63
C LYS A 28 -12.33 -1.64 -11.98
N ASN A 29 -12.49 -0.31 -11.98
CA ASN A 29 -12.62 0.48 -13.20
C ASN A 29 -11.28 1.01 -13.73
N GLY A 30 -10.16 0.45 -13.30
CA GLY A 30 -8.83 0.82 -13.76
C GLY A 30 -8.35 2.20 -13.31
N ARG A 31 -8.96 2.78 -12.27
CA ARG A 31 -8.59 4.10 -11.77
C ARG A 31 -7.61 4.00 -10.60
N ASN A 32 -6.51 4.67 -10.71
CA ASN A 32 -5.60 4.87 -9.57
C ASN A 32 -6.21 5.85 -8.56
N ILE A 33 -5.79 5.77 -7.31
CA ILE A 33 -6.37 6.53 -6.21
C ILE A 33 -5.31 7.32 -5.46
N THR A 34 -5.65 8.54 -5.07
CA THR A 34 -4.91 9.31 -4.08
C THR A 34 -5.71 9.37 -2.79
N LEU A 35 -5.24 8.67 -1.76
CA LEU A 35 -5.84 8.61 -0.43
C LEU A 35 -5.13 9.59 0.51
N ILE A 36 -5.80 10.67 0.88
CA ILE A 36 -5.24 11.72 1.74
C ILE A 36 -5.95 11.73 3.08
N SER A 37 -5.17 11.70 4.15
CA SER A 37 -5.73 11.82 5.49
C SER A 37 -4.62 12.12 6.51
N PRO A 38 -4.90 12.84 7.57
CA PRO A 38 -3.98 12.98 8.68
C PRO A 38 -3.52 11.63 9.23
N ARG A 39 -2.45 11.62 10.01
CA ARG A 39 -2.00 10.41 10.71
C ARG A 39 -3.10 9.90 11.65
N ARG A 40 -3.12 8.59 11.92
CA ARG A 40 -4.07 7.93 12.82
C ARG A 40 -5.54 8.04 12.41
N MET A 41 -5.83 8.09 11.11
CA MET A 41 -7.20 8.06 10.56
C MET A 41 -7.58 6.72 9.93
N GLY A 42 -6.75 5.68 10.13
CA GLY A 42 -7.04 4.35 9.62
C GLY A 42 -6.71 4.12 8.15
N LYS A 43 -5.85 4.95 7.49
CA LYS A 43 -5.44 4.75 6.08
C LYS A 43 -4.96 3.32 5.80
N THR A 44 -3.97 2.88 6.56
CA THR A 44 -3.37 1.53 6.42
C THR A 44 -4.41 0.44 6.62
N GLY A 45 -5.28 0.59 7.61
CA GLY A 45 -6.40 -0.34 7.85
C GLY A 45 -7.36 -0.39 6.67
N LEU A 46 -7.75 0.76 6.12
CA LEU A 46 -8.63 0.83 4.95
C LEU A 46 -8.00 0.15 3.72
N ILE A 47 -6.73 0.42 3.43
CA ILE A 47 -6.01 -0.21 2.31
C ILE A 47 -5.99 -1.74 2.49
N LYS A 48 -5.64 -2.24 3.68
CA LYS A 48 -5.61 -3.67 3.97
C LYS A 48 -7.00 -4.31 3.92
N ASN A 49 -8.05 -3.59 4.33
CA ASN A 49 -9.44 -4.03 4.20
C ASN A 49 -9.86 -4.16 2.74
N VAL A 50 -9.52 -3.19 1.90
CA VAL A 50 -9.75 -3.26 0.44
C VAL A 50 -9.01 -4.45 -0.17
N PHE A 51 -7.75 -4.67 0.18
CA PHE A 51 -6.96 -5.82 -0.28
C PHE A 51 -7.56 -7.15 0.14
N TYR A 52 -8.08 -7.24 1.37
CA TYR A 52 -8.81 -8.42 1.83
C TYR A 52 -10.01 -8.75 0.93
N TYR A 53 -10.84 -7.76 0.59
CA TYR A 53 -11.99 -7.98 -0.29
C TYR A 53 -11.60 -8.28 -1.73
N ILE A 54 -10.57 -7.61 -2.28
CA ILE A 54 -10.03 -7.91 -3.61
C ILE A 54 -9.60 -9.38 -3.68
N GLN A 55 -8.79 -9.85 -2.73
CA GLN A 55 -8.31 -11.24 -2.70
C GLN A 55 -9.40 -12.26 -2.41
N LYS A 56 -10.46 -11.87 -1.70
CA LYS A 56 -11.65 -12.71 -1.49
C LYS A 56 -12.43 -12.92 -2.80
N GLU A 57 -12.56 -11.89 -3.63
CA GLU A 57 -13.24 -11.94 -4.92
C GLU A 57 -12.36 -12.58 -6.02
N ASN A 58 -11.09 -12.21 -6.07
CA ASN A 58 -10.10 -12.72 -7.03
C ASN A 58 -8.86 -13.24 -6.30
N LYS A 59 -8.80 -14.56 -6.08
CA LYS A 59 -7.69 -15.21 -5.38
C LYS A 59 -6.35 -15.13 -6.12
N SER A 60 -6.38 -14.89 -7.44
CA SER A 60 -5.17 -14.73 -8.24
C SER A 60 -4.62 -13.29 -8.21
N ALA A 61 -5.39 -12.32 -7.71
CA ALA A 61 -4.94 -10.95 -7.61
C ALA A 61 -3.80 -10.79 -6.59
N ALA A 62 -2.78 -10.06 -6.97
CA ALA A 62 -1.64 -9.76 -6.09
C ALA A 62 -1.79 -8.35 -5.49
N CYS A 63 -1.72 -8.27 -4.15
CA CYS A 63 -1.85 -7.00 -3.43
C CYS A 63 -0.55 -6.69 -2.70
N PHE A 64 0.03 -5.52 -2.90
CA PHE A 64 1.30 -5.08 -2.32
C PHE A 64 1.09 -3.80 -1.51
N TYR A 65 1.58 -3.78 -0.28
CA TYR A 65 1.60 -2.60 0.57
C TYR A 65 3.05 -2.20 0.86
N LEU A 66 3.41 -1.00 0.45
CA LEU A 66 4.73 -0.42 0.65
C LEU A 66 4.60 0.85 1.49
N ASP A 67 5.29 0.91 2.61
CA ASP A 67 5.49 2.15 3.37
C ASP A 67 6.88 2.69 3.02
N ILE A 68 6.91 3.82 2.31
CA ILE A 68 8.17 4.42 1.84
C ILE A 68 8.67 5.53 2.75
N PHE A 69 8.11 5.66 3.95
CA PHE A 69 8.50 6.72 4.89
C PHE A 69 9.99 6.73 5.23
N SER A 70 10.60 5.54 5.33
CA SER A 70 12.02 5.40 5.67
C SER A 70 12.96 5.56 4.48
N THR A 71 12.46 5.57 3.26
CA THR A 71 13.31 5.65 2.07
C THR A 71 13.82 7.07 1.84
N GLN A 72 15.09 7.20 1.46
CA GLN A 72 15.78 8.47 1.32
C GLN A 72 16.13 8.83 -0.14
N ASN A 73 16.04 7.86 -1.05
CA ASN A 73 16.43 7.99 -2.45
C ASN A 73 15.69 6.98 -3.34
N LEU A 74 15.83 7.13 -4.66
CA LEU A 74 15.23 6.25 -5.64
C LEU A 74 15.68 4.79 -5.50
N GLN A 75 16.93 4.56 -5.17
CA GLN A 75 17.48 3.20 -4.97
C GLN A 75 16.74 2.45 -3.88
N GLU A 76 16.55 3.07 -2.71
CA GLU A 76 15.86 2.44 -1.59
C GLU A 76 14.40 2.16 -1.92
N PHE A 77 13.73 3.10 -2.61
CA PHE A 77 12.38 2.90 -3.12
C PHE A 77 12.30 1.70 -4.07
N VAL A 78 13.19 1.63 -5.06
CA VAL A 78 13.23 0.55 -6.05
C VAL A 78 13.52 -0.79 -5.39
N SER A 79 14.45 -0.82 -4.43
CA SER A 79 14.77 -2.02 -3.65
C SER A 79 13.57 -2.53 -2.86
N LEU A 80 12.83 -1.62 -2.21
CA LEU A 80 11.62 -1.95 -1.46
C LEU A 80 10.52 -2.49 -2.37
N LEU A 81 10.27 -1.82 -3.51
CA LEU A 81 9.29 -2.24 -4.50
C LEU A 81 9.65 -3.62 -5.08
N GLY A 82 10.89 -3.79 -5.50
CA GLY A 82 11.36 -5.04 -6.10
C GLY A 82 11.23 -6.22 -5.14
N ARG A 83 11.69 -6.09 -3.89
CA ARG A 83 11.54 -7.14 -2.87
C ARG A 83 10.08 -7.48 -2.61
N SER A 84 9.20 -6.49 -2.56
CA SER A 84 7.77 -6.69 -2.31
C SER A 84 7.09 -7.43 -3.47
N VAL A 85 7.41 -7.07 -4.71
CA VAL A 85 6.83 -7.67 -5.92
C VAL A 85 7.33 -9.11 -6.08
N LEU A 86 8.65 -9.31 -6.03
CA LEU A 86 9.26 -10.62 -6.24
C LEU A 86 8.91 -11.62 -5.14
N GLY A 87 8.86 -11.18 -3.88
CA GLY A 87 8.52 -12.04 -2.76
C GLY A 87 7.08 -12.58 -2.76
N LYS A 88 6.20 -12.02 -3.61
CA LYS A 88 4.77 -12.39 -3.62
C LYS A 88 4.29 -13.06 -4.91
N LEU A 89 4.82 -12.64 -6.06
CA LEU A 89 4.41 -13.21 -7.36
C LEU A 89 5.03 -14.59 -7.60
N ASP A 90 6.15 -14.84 -6.97
CA ASP A 90 6.87 -16.10 -7.11
C ASP A 90 6.70 -16.98 -5.86
N THR A 91 5.73 -17.86 -5.90
CA THR A 91 5.74 -19.06 -5.08
C THR A 91 6.84 -19.98 -5.62
N LEU A 92 7.98 -19.89 -4.96
CA LEU A 92 9.31 -20.29 -5.40
C LEU A 92 9.43 -21.77 -5.77
N SER A 93 9.28 -22.07 -7.05
CA SER A 93 9.93 -23.26 -7.62
C SER A 93 11.34 -22.88 -8.12
N GLN A 94 12.29 -23.82 -8.12
CA GLN A 94 13.64 -23.55 -8.64
C GLN A 94 13.66 -23.11 -10.11
N SER A 95 12.66 -23.50 -10.90
CA SER A 95 12.47 -23.05 -12.29
C SER A 95 12.10 -21.59 -12.39
N THR A 96 11.28 -21.10 -11.45
CA THR A 96 10.84 -19.71 -11.37
C THR A 96 12.00 -18.78 -11.01
N LEU A 97 12.88 -19.19 -10.10
CA LEU A 97 14.09 -18.44 -9.72
C LEU A 97 15.02 -18.23 -10.93
N LYS A 98 15.26 -19.28 -11.74
CA LYS A 98 16.08 -19.15 -12.96
C LYS A 98 15.46 -18.20 -13.98
N SER A 99 14.14 -18.21 -14.12
CA SER A 99 13.41 -17.29 -14.96
C SER A 99 13.55 -15.83 -14.49
N LEU A 100 13.44 -15.59 -13.19
CA LEU A 100 13.65 -14.27 -12.58
C LEU A 100 15.06 -13.73 -12.84
N PHE A 101 16.09 -14.55 -12.61
CA PHE A 101 17.47 -14.13 -12.86
C PHE A 101 17.75 -13.83 -14.33
N SER A 102 17.07 -14.50 -15.26
CA SER A 102 17.17 -14.17 -16.69
C SER A 102 16.48 -12.86 -17.05
N PHE A 103 15.46 -12.49 -16.28
CA PHE A 103 14.66 -11.28 -16.50
C PHE A 103 15.34 -10.03 -15.91
N PHE A 104 15.78 -10.13 -14.64
CA PHE A 104 16.42 -9.02 -13.94
C PHE A 104 17.93 -9.01 -14.17
N LYS A 105 18.38 -8.15 -15.09
CA LYS A 105 19.81 -7.97 -15.42
C LYS A 105 20.51 -6.90 -14.58
N SER A 106 19.72 -6.04 -13.94
CA SER A 106 20.20 -4.94 -13.08
C SER A 106 20.39 -5.36 -11.62
N CYS A 107 20.07 -6.61 -11.28
CA CYS A 107 20.18 -7.14 -9.93
C CYS A 107 21.21 -8.26 -9.85
N ARG A 108 21.78 -8.46 -8.66
CA ARG A 108 22.64 -9.62 -8.35
C ARG A 108 21.88 -10.60 -7.49
N PRO A 109 21.84 -11.89 -7.86
CA PRO A 109 21.30 -12.91 -6.96
C PRO A 109 22.24 -13.10 -5.77
N VAL A 110 21.71 -13.02 -4.56
CA VAL A 110 22.41 -13.32 -3.32
C VAL A 110 21.77 -14.57 -2.73
N ILE A 111 22.55 -15.63 -2.60
CA ILE A 111 22.10 -16.85 -1.96
C ILE A 111 22.55 -16.77 -0.50
N SER A 112 21.58 -16.81 0.42
CA SER A 112 21.82 -16.89 1.85
C SER A 112 21.13 -18.12 2.42
N ALA A 113 21.64 -18.65 3.51
CA ALA A 113 20.90 -19.65 4.29
C ALA A 113 19.99 -18.90 5.28
N ASP A 114 18.74 -19.33 5.36
CA ASP A 114 17.83 -18.85 6.41
C ASP A 114 18.40 -19.29 7.77
N GLU A 115 18.61 -18.34 8.67
CA GLU A 115 19.28 -18.58 9.96
C GLU A 115 18.48 -19.53 10.88
N ILE A 116 17.17 -19.67 10.66
CA ILE A 116 16.28 -20.48 11.50
C ILE A 116 16.06 -21.85 10.91
N THR A 117 15.84 -21.94 9.60
CA THR A 117 15.47 -23.19 8.92
C THR A 117 16.65 -23.85 8.22
N GLY A 118 17.78 -23.16 8.02
CA GLY A 118 18.93 -23.60 7.25
C GLY A 118 18.66 -23.79 5.75
N MET A 119 17.45 -23.46 5.27
CA MET A 119 17.11 -23.57 3.86
C MET A 119 17.74 -22.45 3.05
N PRO A 120 18.21 -22.73 1.83
CA PRO A 120 18.74 -21.70 0.96
C PRO A 120 17.62 -20.70 0.60
N SER A 121 17.80 -19.44 0.96
CA SER A 121 16.96 -18.32 0.52
C SER A 121 17.72 -17.54 -0.56
N VAL A 122 16.99 -17.13 -1.59
CA VAL A 122 17.56 -16.30 -2.67
C VAL A 122 16.94 -14.92 -2.56
N THR A 123 17.79 -13.93 -2.43
CA THR A 123 17.41 -12.52 -2.46
C THR A 123 18.05 -11.85 -3.67
N LEU A 124 17.42 -10.76 -4.16
CA LEU A 124 18.02 -9.92 -5.19
C LEU A 124 18.67 -8.71 -4.53
N ASP A 125 19.95 -8.52 -4.82
CA ASP A 125 20.68 -7.31 -4.44
C ASP A 125 20.63 -6.34 -5.61
N PHE A 126 20.06 -5.16 -5.37
CA PHE A 126 19.84 -4.13 -6.37
C PHE A 126 21.08 -3.24 -6.49
N ILE A 127 21.59 -3.08 -7.71
CA ILE A 127 22.77 -2.26 -7.98
C ILE A 127 22.35 -0.78 -7.94
N PRO A 128 22.93 0.05 -7.05
CA PRO A 128 22.50 1.44 -6.85
C PRO A 128 22.49 2.28 -8.13
N GLU A 129 23.56 2.18 -8.90
CA GLU A 129 23.79 2.95 -10.12
C GLU A 129 22.82 2.57 -11.26
N ARG A 130 22.06 1.48 -11.08
CA ARG A 130 21.11 0.95 -12.06
C ARG A 130 19.66 1.01 -11.59
N SER A 131 19.35 1.89 -10.65
CA SER A 131 18.01 1.99 -10.04
C SER A 131 16.91 2.26 -11.07
N GLU A 132 17.14 3.11 -12.07
CA GLU A 132 16.16 3.37 -13.14
C GLU A 132 15.94 2.15 -14.04
N GLU A 133 17.01 1.41 -14.35
CA GLU A 133 16.91 0.18 -15.14
C GLU A 133 16.14 -0.88 -14.36
N THR A 134 16.44 -1.04 -13.07
CA THR A 134 15.74 -1.96 -12.18
C THR A 134 14.26 -1.62 -12.09
N LEU A 135 13.92 -0.34 -11.95
CA LEU A 135 12.53 0.11 -11.94
C LEU A 135 11.81 -0.27 -13.23
N LYS A 136 12.45 -0.07 -14.39
CA LYS A 136 11.92 -0.49 -15.68
C LYS A 136 11.69 -2.00 -15.73
N GLU A 137 12.64 -2.80 -15.27
CA GLU A 137 12.53 -4.27 -15.21
C GLU A 137 11.35 -4.69 -14.31
N ILE A 138 11.18 -4.09 -13.14
CA ILE A 138 10.05 -4.36 -12.24
C ILE A 138 8.71 -4.10 -12.94
N PHE A 139 8.53 -2.94 -13.57
CA PHE A 139 7.29 -2.61 -14.28
C PHE A 139 7.05 -3.51 -15.50
N THR A 140 8.11 -3.87 -16.22
CA THR A 140 8.02 -4.81 -17.34
C THR A 140 7.59 -6.19 -16.85
N TYR A 141 8.16 -6.66 -15.75
CA TYR A 141 7.80 -7.93 -15.11
C TYR A 141 6.34 -7.94 -14.65
N LEU A 142 5.87 -6.89 -13.95
CA LEU A 142 4.48 -6.73 -13.55
C LEU A 142 3.54 -6.79 -14.76
N ASN A 143 3.87 -6.09 -15.83
CA ASN A 143 3.05 -6.07 -17.04
C ASN A 143 2.98 -7.43 -17.76
N GLN A 144 4.09 -8.16 -17.79
CA GLN A 144 4.19 -9.47 -18.45
C GLN A 144 3.66 -10.63 -17.59
N SER A 145 3.50 -10.43 -16.28
CA SER A 145 3.01 -11.48 -15.37
C SER A 145 1.60 -11.98 -15.69
N GLY A 146 0.78 -11.14 -16.36
CA GLY A 146 -0.64 -11.40 -16.60
C GLY A 146 -1.49 -11.42 -15.33
N VAL A 147 -0.89 -11.13 -14.16
CA VAL A 147 -1.58 -11.06 -12.87
C VAL A 147 -2.10 -9.64 -12.66
N GLU A 148 -3.34 -9.55 -12.19
CA GLU A 148 -3.92 -8.27 -11.78
C GLU A 148 -3.31 -7.86 -10.43
N CYS A 149 -2.60 -6.73 -10.42
CA CYS A 149 -1.83 -6.26 -9.29
C CYS A 149 -2.42 -4.98 -8.69
N TYR A 150 -2.43 -4.90 -7.36
CA TYR A 150 -2.85 -3.73 -6.61
C TYR A 150 -1.71 -3.29 -5.69
N ILE A 151 -1.16 -2.12 -5.94
CA ILE A 151 0.01 -1.61 -5.22
C ILE A 151 -0.38 -0.37 -4.44
N ALA A 152 -0.32 -0.45 -3.12
CA ALA A 152 -0.47 0.72 -2.26
C ALA A 152 0.92 1.21 -1.83
N ILE A 153 1.18 2.48 -2.09
CA ILE A 153 2.40 3.16 -1.68
C ILE A 153 2.00 4.19 -0.61
N ASP A 154 2.29 3.89 0.64
CA ASP A 154 2.00 4.78 1.77
C ASP A 154 3.13 5.78 2.01
N GLU A 155 2.75 6.96 2.53
CA GLU A 155 3.59 8.14 2.70
C GLU A 155 4.26 8.59 1.38
N PHE A 156 3.51 8.50 0.26
CA PHE A 156 4.02 8.75 -1.10
C PHE A 156 4.69 10.10 -1.29
N GLN A 157 4.32 11.12 -0.50
CA GLN A 157 4.99 12.41 -0.54
C GLN A 157 6.49 12.34 -0.18
N GLN A 158 6.98 11.21 0.33
CA GLN A 158 8.39 11.00 0.63
C GLN A 158 9.29 11.12 -0.61
N ILE A 159 8.76 10.79 -1.80
CA ILE A 159 9.51 10.95 -3.07
C ILE A 159 9.96 12.40 -3.35
N MET A 160 9.32 13.38 -2.70
CA MET A 160 9.69 14.80 -2.82
C MET A 160 10.99 15.15 -2.10
N GLU A 161 11.39 14.31 -1.15
CA GLU A 161 12.61 14.48 -0.36
C GLU A 161 13.84 13.78 -1.01
N TYR A 162 13.62 13.03 -2.12
CA TYR A 162 14.72 12.33 -2.81
C TYR A 162 15.65 13.31 -3.51
N PRO A 163 16.97 13.04 -3.49
CA PRO A 163 17.96 13.90 -4.15
C PRO A 163 17.87 13.82 -5.68
N GLU A 164 17.34 12.72 -6.23
CA GLU A 164 17.25 12.54 -7.67
C GLU A 164 16.12 13.41 -8.26
N LYS A 165 16.43 14.09 -9.34
CA LYS A 165 15.46 14.93 -10.06
C LYS A 165 14.58 14.10 -10.98
N GLY A 166 13.31 14.46 -11.06
CA GLY A 166 12.41 13.85 -12.06
C GLY A 166 11.81 12.51 -11.67
N VAL A 167 11.95 12.05 -10.42
CA VAL A 167 11.39 10.78 -9.93
C VAL A 167 9.89 10.67 -10.19
N GLU A 168 9.12 11.76 -10.01
CA GLU A 168 7.69 11.76 -10.33
C GLU A 168 7.42 11.46 -11.82
N GLY A 169 8.16 12.10 -12.70
CA GLY A 169 8.03 11.90 -14.15
C GLY A 169 8.40 10.48 -14.56
N LEU A 170 9.47 9.95 -13.96
CA LEU A 170 9.93 8.59 -14.17
C LEU A 170 8.86 7.57 -13.74
N LEU A 171 8.34 7.67 -12.53
CA LEU A 171 7.28 6.80 -12.04
C LEU A 171 6.02 6.91 -12.89
N ARG A 172 5.60 8.13 -13.23
CA ARG A 172 4.42 8.37 -14.06
C ARG A 172 4.55 7.72 -15.43
N SER A 173 5.75 7.75 -16.03
CA SER A 173 5.99 7.15 -17.35
C SER A 173 5.79 5.62 -17.37
N TYR A 174 6.08 4.93 -16.27
CA TYR A 174 5.84 3.49 -16.19
C TYR A 174 4.39 3.17 -15.80
N ILE A 175 3.85 3.86 -14.79
CA ILE A 175 2.50 3.60 -14.26
C ILE A 175 1.42 3.71 -15.35
N GLN A 176 1.52 4.69 -16.23
CA GLN A 176 0.52 4.89 -17.28
C GLN A 176 0.47 3.77 -18.35
N PHE A 177 1.54 2.99 -18.48
CA PHE A 177 1.64 1.93 -19.48
C PHE A 177 1.56 0.51 -18.89
N THR A 178 1.11 0.40 -17.63
CA THR A 178 0.97 -0.88 -16.95
C THR A 178 -0.51 -1.11 -16.58
N PRO A 179 -1.35 -1.52 -17.54
CA PRO A 179 -2.80 -1.53 -17.39
C PRO A 179 -3.33 -2.57 -16.39
N ASN A 180 -2.57 -3.63 -16.10
CA ASN A 180 -2.90 -4.66 -15.13
C ASN A 180 -2.43 -4.32 -13.70
N VAL A 181 -1.91 -3.10 -13.47
CA VAL A 181 -1.46 -2.65 -12.14
C VAL A 181 -2.22 -1.40 -11.73
N HIS A 182 -2.87 -1.48 -10.57
CA HIS A 182 -3.68 -0.41 -10.00
C HIS A 182 -3.03 0.13 -8.75
N PHE A 183 -2.95 1.47 -8.64
CA PHE A 183 -2.21 2.11 -7.57
C PHE A 183 -3.12 2.84 -6.57
N ILE A 184 -2.76 2.73 -5.29
CA ILE A 184 -3.25 3.57 -4.20
C ILE A 184 -2.06 4.37 -3.66
N PHE A 185 -2.01 5.65 -3.95
CA PHE A 185 -1.03 6.57 -3.38
C PHE A 185 -1.60 7.15 -2.10
N SER A 186 -1.04 6.79 -0.97
CA SER A 186 -1.50 7.22 0.35
C SER A 186 -0.51 8.20 0.98
N GLY A 187 -1.01 9.19 1.69
CA GLY A 187 -0.14 10.14 2.38
C GLY A 187 -0.81 10.96 3.46
N SER A 188 0.00 11.44 4.40
CA SER A 188 -0.46 12.20 5.57
C SER A 188 -0.23 13.71 5.44
N LYS A 189 0.72 14.15 4.62
CA LYS A 189 1.02 15.57 4.38
C LYS A 189 0.12 16.10 3.25
N LYS A 190 -1.09 16.55 3.59
CA LYS A 190 -2.14 16.96 2.63
C LYS A 190 -1.62 17.89 1.52
N HIS A 191 -0.92 18.96 1.89
CA HIS A 191 -0.44 19.97 0.92
C HIS A 191 0.57 19.38 -0.08
N LEU A 192 1.44 18.45 0.34
CA LEU A 192 2.38 17.79 -0.56
C LEU A 192 1.65 16.83 -1.51
N MET A 193 0.74 16.01 -0.99
CA MET A 193 -0.07 15.10 -1.81
C MET A 193 -0.92 15.88 -2.83
N GLU A 194 -1.52 16.99 -2.42
CA GLU A 194 -2.27 17.88 -3.33
C GLU A 194 -1.35 18.52 -4.38
N SER A 195 -0.14 18.92 -4.01
CA SER A 195 0.86 19.40 -4.97
C SER A 195 1.21 18.36 -6.02
N ILE A 196 1.47 17.12 -5.63
CA ILE A 196 1.87 16.03 -6.56
C ILE A 196 0.73 15.71 -7.54
N PHE A 197 -0.52 15.53 -7.06
CA PHE A 197 -1.59 14.93 -7.87
C PHE A 197 -2.57 15.95 -8.47
N PHE A 198 -2.63 17.16 -7.96
CA PHE A 198 -3.64 18.16 -8.37
C PHE A 198 -3.07 19.49 -8.89
N SER A 199 -1.75 19.65 -8.92
CA SER A 199 -1.09 20.80 -9.54
C SER A 199 -0.87 20.56 -11.03
N ILE A 200 -1.32 21.50 -11.88
CA ILE A 200 -1.24 21.43 -13.36
C ILE A 200 0.21 21.20 -13.86
N LYS A 201 1.20 21.68 -13.12
CA LYS A 201 2.61 21.61 -13.52
C LYS A 201 3.29 20.27 -13.14
N ARG A 202 2.58 19.34 -12.52
CA ARG A 202 3.15 18.10 -12.00
C ARG A 202 2.83 16.89 -12.89
N PRO A 203 3.75 15.92 -12.98
CA PRO A 203 3.56 14.72 -13.81
C PRO A 203 2.30 13.92 -13.49
N PHE A 204 1.91 13.85 -12.22
CA PHE A 204 0.72 13.12 -11.76
C PHE A 204 -0.58 13.90 -11.83
N TYR A 205 -0.60 15.10 -12.44
CA TYR A 205 -1.82 15.89 -12.56
C TYR A 205 -2.98 15.09 -13.18
N GLN A 206 -4.12 15.08 -12.49
CA GLN A 206 -5.35 14.38 -12.89
C GLN A 206 -5.19 12.87 -13.20
N SER A 207 -4.17 12.21 -12.66
CA SER A 207 -3.90 10.78 -12.91
C SER A 207 -4.61 9.85 -11.94
N THR A 208 -5.30 10.38 -10.93
CA THR A 208 -5.91 9.61 -9.84
C THR A 208 -7.27 10.16 -9.43
N GLN A 209 -8.12 9.30 -8.87
CA GLN A 209 -9.32 9.70 -8.14
C GLN A 209 -8.94 10.06 -6.70
N LYS A 210 -9.40 11.21 -6.23
CA LYS A 210 -9.11 11.72 -4.88
C LYS A 210 -10.09 11.15 -3.87
N LEU A 211 -9.56 10.68 -2.74
CA LEU A 211 -10.33 10.26 -1.58
C LEU A 211 -9.73 10.88 -0.31
N PHE A 212 -10.58 11.49 0.50
CA PHE A 212 -10.22 11.98 1.83
C PHE A 212 -10.87 11.13 2.91
N LEU A 213 -10.10 10.79 3.96
CA LEU A 213 -10.69 10.22 5.16
C LEU A 213 -10.97 11.32 6.18
N ALA A 214 -12.21 11.36 6.61
CA ALA A 214 -12.64 12.13 7.79
C ALA A 214 -12.49 11.27 9.06
N PRO A 215 -12.54 11.86 10.26
CA PRO A 215 -12.69 11.12 11.51
C PRO A 215 -13.89 10.17 11.47
N ILE A 216 -13.81 9.05 12.16
CA ILE A 216 -14.95 8.14 12.30
C ILE A 216 -16.01 8.86 13.16
N PRO A 217 -17.28 8.95 12.69
CA PRO A 217 -18.35 9.61 13.45
C PRO A 217 -18.61 8.89 14.81
N TYR A 218 -19.15 9.62 15.77
CA TYR A 218 -19.42 9.10 17.12
C TYR A 218 -20.30 7.84 17.10
N THR A 219 -21.40 7.87 16.38
CA THR A 219 -22.39 6.77 16.38
C THR A 219 -21.79 5.45 15.87
N PRO A 220 -21.22 5.33 14.67
CA PRO A 220 -20.62 4.09 14.23
C PRO A 220 -19.46 3.65 15.14
N TYR A 221 -18.68 4.58 15.67
CA TYR A 221 -17.58 4.22 16.58
C TYR A 221 -18.10 3.63 17.91
N ARG A 222 -19.17 4.20 18.46
CA ARG A 222 -19.85 3.70 19.64
C ARG A 222 -20.47 2.31 19.42
N GLU A 223 -21.16 2.12 18.29
CA GLU A 223 -21.78 0.83 17.94
C GLU A 223 -20.73 -0.27 17.80
N PHE A 224 -19.61 0.05 17.14
CA PHE A 224 -18.48 -0.87 17.03
C PHE A 224 -17.88 -1.21 18.39
N ALA A 225 -17.67 -0.21 19.24
CA ALA A 225 -17.17 -0.42 20.61
C ALA A 225 -18.12 -1.30 21.42
N LYS A 226 -19.43 -1.01 21.36
CA LYS A 226 -20.47 -1.79 22.05
C LYS A 226 -20.44 -3.26 21.62
N LYS A 227 -20.40 -3.52 20.29
CA LYS A 227 -20.28 -4.88 19.75
C LYS A 227 -19.12 -5.64 20.38
N LEU A 228 -17.92 -5.04 20.41
CA LEU A 228 -16.72 -5.69 20.96
C LEU A 228 -16.80 -5.92 22.48
N PHE A 229 -17.50 -5.07 23.20
CA PHE A 229 -17.76 -5.27 24.64
C PHE A 229 -18.75 -6.40 24.88
N ASP A 230 -19.86 -6.42 24.13
CA ASP A 230 -20.91 -7.45 24.23
C ASP A 230 -20.35 -8.85 23.88
N GLU A 231 -19.51 -8.98 22.86
CA GLU A 231 -18.81 -10.22 22.52
C GLU A 231 -17.94 -10.76 23.68
N ARG A 232 -17.45 -9.87 24.54
CA ARG A 232 -16.65 -10.22 25.73
C ARG A 232 -17.46 -10.28 27.01
N LYS A 233 -18.80 -10.20 26.89
CA LYS A 233 -19.72 -10.15 28.04
C LYS A 233 -19.37 -9.04 29.05
N LYS A 234 -18.96 -7.88 28.52
CA LYS A 234 -18.64 -6.68 29.31
C LYS A 234 -19.58 -5.55 28.93
N THR A 235 -19.86 -4.67 29.87
CA THR A 235 -20.71 -3.49 29.66
C THR A 235 -19.84 -2.29 29.26
N LEU A 236 -20.19 -1.64 28.15
CA LEU A 236 -19.61 -0.37 27.78
C LEU A 236 -20.26 0.74 28.62
N GLN A 237 -19.46 1.48 29.37
CA GLN A 237 -19.93 2.65 30.11
C GLN A 237 -19.99 3.85 29.18
N GLU A 238 -21.18 4.33 28.86
CA GLU A 238 -21.45 5.36 27.86
C GLU A 238 -20.75 6.70 28.14
N ASN A 239 -20.73 7.12 29.42
CA ASN A 239 -20.05 8.34 29.82
C ASN A 239 -18.54 8.27 29.60
N ILE A 240 -17.91 7.14 29.96
CA ILE A 240 -16.47 6.91 29.72
C ILE A 240 -16.16 6.88 28.22
N PHE A 241 -17.00 6.17 27.46
CA PHE A 241 -16.81 6.13 26.00
C PHE A 241 -16.92 7.53 25.38
N HIS A 242 -17.89 8.33 25.81
CA HIS A 242 -18.07 9.70 25.34
C HIS A 242 -16.83 10.56 25.64
N GLU A 243 -16.30 10.51 26.84
CA GLU A 243 -15.09 11.24 27.23
C GLU A 243 -13.87 10.83 26.38
N ILE A 244 -13.67 9.51 26.21
CA ILE A 244 -12.59 8.99 25.35
C ILE A 244 -12.75 9.50 23.91
N TYR A 245 -13.97 9.39 23.35
CA TYR A 245 -14.21 9.86 21.97
C TYR A 245 -13.93 11.35 21.81
N GLN A 246 -14.34 12.18 22.79
CA GLN A 246 -14.06 13.63 22.76
C GLN A 246 -12.56 13.92 22.79
N SER A 247 -11.77 13.11 23.52
CA SER A 247 -10.32 13.28 23.60
C SER A 247 -9.61 12.91 22.30
N VAL A 248 -10.06 11.84 21.61
CA VAL A 248 -9.44 11.34 20.38
C VAL A 248 -10.11 11.87 19.11
N LYS A 249 -11.31 12.48 19.21
CA LYS A 249 -12.08 13.08 18.09
C LYS A 249 -12.22 12.15 16.88
N GLY A 250 -12.49 10.87 17.11
CA GLY A 250 -12.65 9.87 16.05
C GLY A 250 -11.35 9.46 15.33
N HIS A 251 -10.19 9.80 15.87
CA HIS A 251 -8.91 9.22 15.43
C HIS A 251 -8.84 7.74 15.83
N THR A 252 -8.22 6.92 14.98
CA THR A 252 -8.08 5.47 15.20
C THR A 252 -6.68 5.10 15.66
#